data_8efe99b95237954dd25e2b3d99d056a2
#
_entry.id   8efe99b95237954dd25e2b3d99d056a2
#
_cell.length_a   1.000
_cell.length_b   1.000
_cell.length_c   1.000
_cell.angle_alpha   90.00
_cell.angle_beta   90.00
_cell.angle_gamma   90.00
#
_symmetry.space_group_name_H-M   'P 1'
#
loop_
_entity.id
_entity.type
_entity.pdbx_description
1 polymer ?
#
loop_
_entity_poly.entity_id
_entity_poly.type
_entity_poly.pdbx_seq_one_letter_code
_entity_poly.pdbx_strand_id
1 'polypeptide(L)'
;IHQAQTIHLAHHEPEEIEKAVLLNIKTGACPEDCGYCSQSAHYDTGLEREKLMPLDEVLAAAKEAKDAGAVRFCMGGAWRSPPAAAMPALIDMIKGVNELGLETCMTLGMLKDEQARQLADAGLDYYNHNIDTSEEHYDKVVTTRTFNDRLETLNQARQAGLKLCTGGILGLGESRADRVSMLKTLTEMQPHPESVPINRLVPIEGTPLANVDRVDDEEWIRTIAVARILMPKTTLRLAAGRHELDWAAQTLCFMAGANSVFYGEKLLTTPNVATDEDDQKVFKIHAEKQGACAVN
;
A
#
# COMPACT_ATOMS: atom_id res chain seq x y z
N ILE A 1 16.98 -14.32 2.14
CA ILE A 1 17.34 -12.97 2.59
C ILE A 1 18.65 -12.52 1.97
N HIS A 2 19.78 -13.22 2.12
CA HIS A 2 21.10 -12.78 1.63
C HIS A 2 21.10 -12.35 0.15
N GLN A 3 20.56 -13.18 -0.76
CA GLN A 3 20.45 -12.81 -2.19
C GLN A 3 19.59 -11.56 -2.41
N ALA A 4 18.47 -11.46 -1.71
CA ALA A 4 17.58 -10.30 -1.79
C ALA A 4 18.28 -9.03 -1.30
N GLN A 5 19.03 -9.11 -0.19
CA GLN A 5 19.82 -8.00 0.33
C GLN A 5 20.90 -7.55 -0.65
N THR A 6 21.63 -8.48 -1.27
CA THR A 6 22.63 -8.15 -2.30
C THR A 6 22.01 -7.38 -3.46
N ILE A 7 20.83 -7.80 -3.92
CA ILE A 7 20.09 -7.12 -5.00
C ILE A 7 19.59 -5.75 -4.51
N HIS A 8 19.08 -5.68 -3.29
CA HIS A 8 18.64 -4.42 -2.71
C HIS A 8 19.75 -3.37 -2.71
N LEU A 9 20.92 -3.72 -2.16
CA LEU A 9 22.09 -2.84 -2.06
C LEU A 9 22.67 -2.43 -3.42
N ALA A 10 22.39 -3.18 -4.49
CA ALA A 10 22.81 -2.83 -5.84
C ALA A 10 21.91 -1.79 -6.54
N HIS A 11 20.71 -1.53 -5.99
CA HIS A 11 19.69 -0.70 -6.64
C HIS A 11 19.09 0.39 -5.76
N HIS A 12 19.30 0.35 -4.46
CA HIS A 12 18.74 1.30 -3.48
C HIS A 12 19.80 1.73 -2.48
N GLU A 13 19.72 2.97 -2.04
CA GLU A 13 20.57 3.47 -0.97
C GLU A 13 20.23 2.76 0.34
N PRO A 14 21.23 2.22 1.04
CA PRO A 14 21.01 1.37 2.21
C PRO A 14 20.30 2.06 3.38
N GLU A 15 20.47 3.35 3.51
CA GLU A 15 19.96 4.13 4.65
C GLU A 15 18.60 4.77 4.37
N GLU A 16 18.10 4.70 3.12
CA GLU A 16 16.83 5.31 2.73
C GLU A 16 15.66 4.35 2.94
N ILE A 17 14.86 4.63 3.96
CA ILE A 17 13.54 4.04 4.11
C ILE A 17 12.50 5.12 3.80
N GLU A 18 11.80 4.95 2.68
CA GLU A 18 10.75 5.85 2.25
C GLU A 18 9.59 5.84 3.26
N LYS A 19 9.26 6.99 3.81
CA LYS A 19 8.09 7.18 4.67
C LYS A 19 6.92 7.68 3.84
N ALA A 20 5.79 6.98 3.85
CA ALA A 20 4.53 7.44 3.31
C ALA A 20 3.48 7.54 4.42
N VAL A 21 2.61 8.52 4.33
CA VAL A 21 1.43 8.64 5.21
C VAL A 21 0.17 8.35 4.41
N LEU A 22 -0.80 7.67 5.02
CA LEU A 22 -2.05 7.31 4.39
C LEU A 22 -3.23 7.92 5.16
N LEU A 23 -3.94 8.83 4.52
CA LEU A 23 -5.16 9.45 5.01
C LEU A 23 -6.40 8.84 4.37
N ASN A 24 -7.40 8.51 5.18
CA ASN A 24 -8.72 8.12 4.68
C ASN A 24 -9.55 9.39 4.45
N ILE A 25 -9.71 9.80 3.19
CA ILE A 25 -10.43 11.03 2.81
C ILE A 25 -11.94 10.82 2.66
N LYS A 26 -12.41 9.57 2.63
CA LYS A 26 -13.83 9.22 2.61
C LYS A 26 -14.02 7.82 3.18
N THR A 27 -14.77 7.70 4.29
CA THR A 27 -14.92 6.48 5.09
C THR A 27 -16.24 5.76 4.80
N GLY A 28 -16.14 4.44 4.64
CA GLY A 28 -17.29 3.52 4.64
C GLY A 28 -18.22 3.61 3.42
N ALA A 29 -19.28 2.82 3.45
CA ALA A 29 -20.27 2.71 2.38
C ALA A 29 -19.72 2.36 0.99
N CYS A 30 -18.60 1.63 0.93
CA CYS A 30 -18.10 1.08 -0.33
C CYS A 30 -19.03 -0.05 -0.80
N PRO A 31 -19.49 -0.04 -2.07
CA PRO A 31 -20.40 -1.07 -2.56
C PRO A 31 -19.70 -2.39 -2.92
N GLU A 32 -18.38 -2.51 -2.73
CA GLU A 32 -17.63 -3.74 -2.94
C GLU A 32 -17.69 -4.64 -1.69
N ASP A 33 -17.66 -5.95 -1.91
CA ASP A 33 -17.76 -6.99 -0.89
C ASP A 33 -16.42 -7.60 -0.47
N CYS A 34 -15.32 -6.86 -0.59
CA CYS A 34 -13.99 -7.35 -0.21
C CYS A 34 -14.03 -7.93 1.22
N GLY A 35 -13.82 -9.25 1.35
CA GLY A 35 -14.06 -10.01 2.59
C GLY A 35 -13.18 -9.64 3.79
N TYR A 36 -12.19 -8.77 3.59
CA TYR A 36 -11.29 -8.25 4.62
C TYR A 36 -11.56 -6.78 4.99
N CYS A 37 -12.45 -6.09 4.25
CA CYS A 37 -12.51 -4.63 4.28
C CYS A 37 -13.60 -4.10 5.21
N SER A 38 -13.19 -3.36 6.25
CA SER A 38 -14.11 -2.66 7.17
C SER A 38 -15.00 -1.62 6.49
N GLN A 39 -14.59 -1.09 5.34
CA GLN A 39 -15.29 -0.02 4.64
C GLN A 39 -16.40 -0.52 3.70
N SER A 40 -16.56 -1.84 3.56
CA SER A 40 -17.61 -2.45 2.76
C SER A 40 -19.00 -2.15 3.32
N ALA A 41 -19.95 -1.84 2.45
CA ALA A 41 -21.36 -1.69 2.85
C ALA A 41 -22.06 -3.04 3.08
N HIS A 42 -21.41 -4.15 2.74
CA HIS A 42 -21.93 -5.51 2.90
C HIS A 42 -21.75 -6.06 4.34
N TYR A 43 -20.88 -5.43 5.14
CA TYR A 43 -20.52 -5.94 6.47
C TYR A 43 -20.80 -4.91 7.57
N ASP A 44 -21.23 -5.38 8.72
CA ASP A 44 -21.39 -4.55 9.93
C ASP A 44 -20.11 -4.64 10.77
N THR A 45 -19.25 -3.65 10.59
CA THR A 45 -17.96 -3.54 11.29
C THR A 45 -17.95 -2.43 12.33
N GLY A 46 -19.10 -1.80 12.60
CA GLY A 46 -19.20 -0.66 13.50
C GLY A 46 -18.54 0.62 12.99
N LEU A 47 -18.05 0.62 11.74
CA LEU A 47 -17.35 1.77 11.17
C LEU A 47 -18.34 2.87 10.80
N GLU A 48 -18.14 4.07 11.35
CA GLU A 48 -18.94 5.24 10.99
C GLU A 48 -18.67 5.69 9.54
N ARG A 49 -19.73 6.11 8.86
CA ARG A 49 -19.64 6.58 7.48
C ARG A 49 -19.37 8.08 7.46
N GLU A 50 -18.33 8.46 6.75
CA GLU A 50 -17.95 9.86 6.59
C GLU A 50 -18.05 10.28 5.13
N LYS A 51 -18.39 11.55 4.91
CA LYS A 51 -18.36 12.17 3.59
C LYS A 51 -16.92 12.43 3.16
N LEU A 52 -16.74 12.86 1.90
CA LEU A 52 -15.45 13.34 1.44
C LEU A 52 -14.96 14.50 2.33
N MET A 53 -13.75 14.36 2.82
CA MET A 53 -13.08 15.30 3.71
C MET A 53 -12.89 16.66 3.01
N PRO A 54 -13.07 17.78 3.71
CA PRO A 54 -12.76 19.11 3.17
C PRO A 54 -11.29 19.26 2.80
N LEU A 55 -11.00 20.09 1.79
CA LEU A 55 -9.64 20.30 1.29
C LEU A 55 -8.67 20.80 2.37
N ASP A 56 -9.10 21.74 3.20
CA ASP A 56 -8.29 22.33 4.25
C ASP A 56 -7.86 21.31 5.31
N GLU A 57 -8.71 20.35 5.65
CA GLU A 57 -8.37 19.24 6.55
C GLU A 57 -7.34 18.30 5.92
N VAL A 58 -7.49 18.00 4.63
CA VAL A 58 -6.52 17.17 3.88
C VAL A 58 -5.15 17.86 3.84
N LEU A 59 -5.11 19.16 3.56
CA LEU A 59 -3.86 19.91 3.49
C LEU A 59 -3.19 20.08 4.87
N ALA A 60 -3.97 20.21 5.93
CA ALA A 60 -3.45 20.20 7.30
C ALA A 60 -2.75 18.88 7.62
N ALA A 61 -3.41 17.74 7.33
CA ALA A 61 -2.84 16.41 7.53
C ALA A 61 -1.60 16.16 6.64
N ALA A 62 -1.61 16.65 5.39
CA ALA A 62 -0.46 16.54 4.49
C ALA A 62 0.75 17.35 5.00
N LYS A 63 0.50 18.52 5.59
CA LYS A 63 1.56 19.33 6.20
C LYS A 63 2.16 18.64 7.41
N GLU A 64 1.34 18.08 8.30
CA GLU A 64 1.82 17.28 9.44
C GLU A 64 2.66 16.08 8.98
N ALA A 65 2.21 15.37 7.92
CA ALA A 65 2.96 14.26 7.35
C ALA A 65 4.34 14.71 6.82
N LYS A 66 4.40 15.86 6.13
CA LYS A 66 5.66 16.44 5.65
C LYS A 66 6.59 16.79 6.80
N ASP A 67 6.06 17.45 7.84
CA ASP A 67 6.84 17.85 9.02
C ASP A 67 7.38 16.63 9.78
N ALA A 68 6.69 15.48 9.71
CA ALA A 68 7.15 14.18 10.22
C ALA A 68 8.13 13.45 9.28
N GLY A 69 8.53 14.06 8.16
CA GLY A 69 9.51 13.51 7.21
C GLY A 69 8.93 12.52 6.21
N ALA A 70 7.62 12.51 5.97
CA ALA A 70 7.06 11.76 4.86
C ALA A 70 7.48 12.37 3.51
N VAL A 71 7.72 11.50 2.53
CA VAL A 71 8.00 11.90 1.15
C VAL A 71 6.78 11.71 0.25
N ARG A 72 5.83 10.85 0.67
CA ARG A 72 4.61 10.56 -0.06
C ARG A 72 3.38 10.64 0.84
N PHE A 73 2.34 11.29 0.32
CA PHE A 73 1.04 11.38 0.96
C PHE A 73 0.00 10.62 0.15
N CYS A 74 -0.54 9.55 0.75
CA CYS A 74 -1.52 8.69 0.14
C CYS A 74 -2.93 9.07 0.62
N MET A 75 -3.89 9.16 -0.30
CA MET A 75 -5.29 9.53 -0.02
C MET A 75 -6.21 8.39 -0.45
N GLY A 76 -6.93 7.78 0.50
CA GLY A 76 -7.84 6.68 0.26
C GLY A 76 -9.31 7.11 0.37
N GLY A 77 -10.12 6.72 -0.61
CA GLY A 77 -11.57 6.94 -0.59
C GLY A 77 -12.34 5.65 -0.85
N ALA A 78 -13.31 5.34 0.03
CA ALA A 78 -14.11 4.12 -0.03
C ALA A 78 -15.17 4.19 -1.14
N TRP A 79 -14.77 3.93 -2.38
CA TRP A 79 -15.62 3.85 -3.57
C TRP A 79 -15.32 2.61 -4.41
N ARG A 80 -16.32 2.18 -5.18
CA ARG A 80 -16.07 1.28 -6.32
C ARG A 80 -15.30 1.99 -7.44
N SER A 81 -15.67 3.24 -7.70
CA SER A 81 -15.04 4.17 -8.63
C SER A 81 -15.37 5.59 -8.17
N PRO A 82 -14.49 6.58 -8.28
CA PRO A 82 -14.80 7.94 -7.85
C PRO A 82 -15.96 8.52 -8.65
N PRO A 83 -16.99 9.06 -7.98
CA PRO A 83 -18.11 9.69 -8.70
C PRO A 83 -17.65 10.97 -9.40
N ALA A 84 -18.23 11.30 -10.56
CA ALA A 84 -17.89 12.50 -11.32
C ALA A 84 -17.98 13.80 -10.47
N ALA A 85 -18.95 13.85 -9.55
CA ALA A 85 -19.12 15.00 -8.65
C ALA A 85 -17.97 15.18 -7.64
N ALA A 86 -17.19 14.12 -7.35
CA ALA A 86 -16.04 14.20 -6.45
C ALA A 86 -14.74 14.62 -7.18
N MET A 87 -14.67 14.43 -8.50
CA MET A 87 -13.43 14.67 -9.26
C MET A 87 -12.84 16.07 -9.08
N PRO A 88 -13.61 17.18 -9.09
CA PRO A 88 -13.03 18.50 -8.85
C PRO A 88 -12.31 18.62 -7.49
N ALA A 89 -12.93 18.13 -6.41
CA ALA A 89 -12.32 18.17 -5.07
C ALA A 89 -11.06 17.28 -5.01
N LEU A 90 -11.07 16.11 -5.64
CA LEU A 90 -9.89 15.23 -5.70
C LEU A 90 -8.73 15.88 -6.47
N ILE A 91 -9.02 16.60 -7.54
CA ILE A 91 -8.05 17.37 -8.33
C ILE A 91 -7.43 18.50 -7.47
N ASP A 92 -8.25 19.21 -6.70
CA ASP A 92 -7.77 20.27 -5.81
C ASP A 92 -6.89 19.69 -4.68
N MET A 93 -7.24 18.53 -4.14
CA MET A 93 -6.41 17.82 -3.14
C MET A 93 -5.04 17.44 -3.72
N ILE A 94 -4.99 16.89 -4.94
CA ILE A 94 -3.72 16.53 -5.61
C ILE A 94 -2.84 17.77 -5.75
N LYS A 95 -3.37 18.85 -6.31
CA LYS A 95 -2.62 20.08 -6.52
C LYS A 95 -2.10 20.67 -5.21
N GLY A 96 -2.96 20.76 -4.20
CA GLY A 96 -2.56 21.33 -2.91
C GLY A 96 -1.49 20.49 -2.19
N VAL A 97 -1.55 19.14 -2.27
CA VAL A 97 -0.52 18.28 -1.70
C VAL A 97 0.80 18.38 -2.47
N ASN A 98 0.75 18.48 -3.80
CA ASN A 98 1.93 18.71 -4.64
C ASN A 98 2.61 20.06 -4.33
N GLU A 99 1.84 21.12 -4.09
CA GLU A 99 2.37 22.43 -3.68
C GLU A 99 3.13 22.37 -2.35
N LEU A 100 2.79 21.42 -1.48
CA LEU A 100 3.56 21.13 -0.27
C LEU A 100 4.89 20.40 -0.56
N GLY A 101 5.11 19.91 -1.79
CA GLY A 101 6.32 19.18 -2.19
C GLY A 101 6.32 17.71 -1.78
N LEU A 102 5.15 17.12 -1.57
CA LEU A 102 4.97 15.68 -1.34
C LEU A 102 4.61 14.98 -2.64
N GLU A 103 5.10 13.76 -2.85
CA GLU A 103 4.52 12.87 -3.87
C GLU A 103 3.08 12.51 -3.48
N THR A 104 2.21 12.46 -4.48
CA THR A 104 0.79 12.13 -4.28
C THR A 104 0.49 10.70 -4.70
N CYS A 105 -0.34 10.01 -3.90
CA CYS A 105 -0.87 8.69 -4.24
C CYS A 105 -2.36 8.63 -3.92
N MET A 106 -3.18 8.09 -4.83
CA MET A 106 -4.61 7.94 -4.57
C MET A 106 -5.07 6.49 -4.70
N THR A 107 -6.00 6.09 -3.82
CA THR A 107 -6.72 4.81 -3.80
C THR A 107 -8.21 5.10 -3.85
N LEU A 108 -8.82 5.11 -5.04
CA LEU A 108 -10.21 5.54 -5.24
C LEU A 108 -11.10 4.44 -5.83
N GLY A 109 -10.63 3.19 -5.82
CA GLY A 109 -11.30 2.07 -6.48
C GLY A 109 -10.92 1.96 -7.96
N MET A 110 -11.85 1.50 -8.81
CA MET A 110 -11.61 1.35 -10.24
C MET A 110 -11.60 2.72 -10.93
N LEU A 111 -10.76 2.87 -11.94
CA LEU A 111 -10.73 4.07 -12.79
C LEU A 111 -11.30 3.76 -14.19
N LYS A 112 -11.98 4.74 -14.76
CA LYS A 112 -12.20 4.84 -16.19
C LYS A 112 -11.04 5.65 -16.80
N ASP A 113 -10.81 5.44 -18.09
CA ASP A 113 -9.76 6.12 -18.86
C ASP A 113 -9.78 7.66 -18.69
N GLU A 114 -10.96 8.27 -18.79
CA GLU A 114 -11.12 9.71 -18.58
C GLU A 114 -10.75 10.16 -17.16
N GLN A 115 -11.13 9.38 -16.14
CA GLN A 115 -10.77 9.68 -14.74
C GLN A 115 -9.26 9.57 -14.53
N ALA A 116 -8.64 8.52 -15.08
CA ALA A 116 -7.20 8.35 -14.99
C ALA A 116 -6.44 9.55 -15.59
N ARG A 117 -6.86 10.01 -16.77
CA ARG A 117 -6.27 11.20 -17.40
C ARG A 117 -6.48 12.46 -16.58
N GLN A 118 -7.69 12.71 -16.07
CA GLN A 118 -7.97 13.89 -15.23
C GLN A 118 -7.08 13.94 -13.99
N LEU A 119 -6.85 12.78 -13.33
CA LEU A 119 -5.96 12.69 -12.17
C LEU A 119 -4.49 12.90 -12.56
N ALA A 120 -4.05 12.33 -13.68
CA ALA A 120 -2.69 12.53 -14.20
C ALA A 120 -2.45 13.99 -14.59
N ASP A 121 -3.39 14.63 -15.28
CA ASP A 121 -3.32 16.06 -15.67
C ASP A 121 -3.31 16.98 -14.45
N ALA A 122 -3.89 16.55 -13.33
CA ALA A 122 -3.83 17.26 -12.05
C ALA A 122 -2.46 17.13 -11.36
N GLY A 123 -1.58 16.25 -11.83
CA GLY A 123 -0.25 16.00 -11.28
C GLY A 123 -0.21 14.85 -10.27
N LEU A 124 -1.15 13.91 -10.28
CA LEU A 124 -1.07 12.71 -9.46
C LEU A 124 0.18 11.89 -9.85
N ASP A 125 1.00 11.51 -8.89
CA ASP A 125 2.18 10.69 -9.14
C ASP A 125 1.86 9.20 -9.23
N TYR A 126 1.12 8.68 -8.24
CA TYR A 126 0.83 7.25 -8.10
C TYR A 126 -0.66 6.97 -8.03
N TYR A 127 -1.06 5.89 -8.68
CA TYR A 127 -2.38 5.29 -8.43
C TYR A 127 -2.22 3.96 -7.69
N ASN A 128 -2.81 3.87 -6.50
CA ASN A 128 -2.84 2.64 -5.73
C ASN A 128 -4.08 1.81 -6.08
N HIS A 129 -3.83 0.60 -6.55
CA HIS A 129 -4.89 -0.39 -6.78
C HIS A 129 -4.31 -1.80 -6.63
N ASN A 130 -4.40 -2.36 -5.42
CA ASN A 130 -3.83 -3.68 -5.15
C ASN A 130 -4.55 -4.77 -5.97
N ILE A 131 -3.80 -5.80 -6.38
CA ILE A 131 -4.39 -7.02 -6.96
C ILE A 131 -4.90 -7.97 -5.86
N ASP A 132 -4.58 -7.69 -4.60
CA ASP A 132 -4.93 -8.35 -3.35
C ASP A 132 -4.32 -9.75 -3.22
N THR A 133 -4.55 -10.67 -4.16
CA THR A 133 -4.08 -12.06 -4.14
C THR A 133 -3.85 -12.57 -5.57
N SER A 134 -3.75 -13.89 -5.77
CA SER A 134 -3.71 -14.50 -7.11
C SER A 134 -5.08 -14.47 -7.80
N GLU A 135 -5.09 -14.64 -9.13
CA GLU A 135 -6.33 -14.79 -9.91
C GLU A 135 -7.16 -15.98 -9.43
N GLU A 136 -6.48 -17.11 -9.13
CA GLU A 136 -7.10 -18.38 -8.71
C GLU A 136 -7.78 -18.30 -7.33
N HIS A 137 -7.32 -17.36 -6.49
CA HIS A 137 -7.88 -17.18 -5.14
C HIS A 137 -8.84 -16.00 -5.05
N TYR A 138 -8.85 -15.09 -6.04
CA TYR A 138 -9.51 -13.80 -5.98
C TYR A 138 -11.02 -13.89 -5.69
N ASP A 139 -11.72 -14.79 -6.36
CA ASP A 139 -13.19 -14.94 -6.24
C ASP A 139 -13.63 -15.42 -4.84
N LYS A 140 -12.71 -15.96 -4.03
CA LYS A 140 -12.97 -16.31 -2.63
C LYS A 140 -12.92 -15.09 -1.69
N VAL A 141 -12.35 -13.98 -2.17
CA VAL A 141 -12.13 -12.76 -1.38
C VAL A 141 -13.07 -11.64 -1.80
N VAL A 142 -13.35 -11.52 -3.10
CA VAL A 142 -14.19 -10.46 -3.69
C VAL A 142 -15.07 -11.06 -4.78
N THR A 143 -16.38 -10.79 -4.72
CA THR A 143 -17.31 -11.29 -5.76
C THR A 143 -17.98 -10.18 -6.58
N THR A 144 -17.93 -8.94 -6.12
CA THR A 144 -18.56 -7.78 -6.79
C THR A 144 -17.76 -7.24 -7.97
N ARG A 145 -16.53 -7.69 -8.16
CA ARG A 145 -15.65 -7.38 -9.30
C ARG A 145 -14.69 -8.54 -9.54
N THR A 146 -14.18 -8.63 -10.76
CA THR A 146 -13.25 -9.69 -11.17
C THR A 146 -11.79 -9.28 -10.92
N PHE A 147 -10.88 -10.26 -10.96
CA PHE A 147 -9.44 -10.00 -10.96
C PHE A 147 -9.03 -9.16 -12.19
N ASN A 148 -9.64 -9.43 -13.34
CA ASN A 148 -9.36 -8.66 -14.55
C ASN A 148 -9.75 -7.18 -14.45
N ASP A 149 -10.83 -6.84 -13.73
CA ASP A 149 -11.19 -5.43 -13.46
C ASP A 149 -10.08 -4.68 -12.72
N ARG A 150 -9.34 -5.40 -11.86
CA ARG A 150 -8.14 -4.85 -11.18
C ARG A 150 -7.03 -4.54 -12.18
N LEU A 151 -6.71 -5.52 -13.03
CA LEU A 151 -5.66 -5.36 -14.05
C LEU A 151 -6.00 -4.28 -15.06
N GLU A 152 -7.27 -4.19 -15.47
CA GLU A 152 -7.74 -3.13 -16.37
C GLU A 152 -7.57 -1.74 -15.75
N THR A 153 -7.93 -1.57 -14.49
CA THR A 153 -7.73 -0.30 -13.78
C THR A 153 -6.25 0.10 -13.73
N LEU A 154 -5.36 -0.85 -13.43
CA LEU A 154 -3.91 -0.62 -13.42
C LEU A 154 -3.39 -0.24 -14.82
N ASN A 155 -3.89 -0.90 -15.85
CA ASN A 155 -3.55 -0.59 -17.23
C ASN A 155 -3.99 0.83 -17.62
N GLN A 156 -5.22 1.23 -17.27
CA GLN A 156 -5.73 2.59 -17.51
C GLN A 156 -4.90 3.65 -16.78
N ALA A 157 -4.53 3.41 -15.53
CA ALA A 157 -3.64 4.29 -14.78
C ALA A 157 -2.26 4.42 -15.48
N ARG A 158 -1.68 3.29 -15.91
CA ARG A 158 -0.40 3.27 -16.63
C ARG A 158 -0.48 4.02 -17.96
N GLN A 159 -1.54 3.82 -18.74
CA GLN A 159 -1.76 4.51 -20.02
C GLN A 159 -1.93 6.03 -19.87
N ALA A 160 -2.46 6.47 -18.73
CA ALA A 160 -2.54 7.89 -18.38
C ALA A 160 -1.20 8.48 -17.91
N GLY A 161 -0.13 7.68 -17.80
CA GLY A 161 1.20 8.12 -17.36
C GLY A 161 1.43 8.08 -15.85
N LEU A 162 0.49 7.52 -15.09
CA LEU A 162 0.64 7.36 -13.64
C LEU A 162 1.61 6.22 -13.30
N LYS A 163 2.40 6.42 -12.25
CA LYS A 163 3.15 5.34 -11.60
C LYS A 163 2.17 4.42 -10.86
N LEU A 164 2.46 3.12 -10.85
CA LEU A 164 1.62 2.14 -10.16
C LEU A 164 2.12 1.87 -8.74
N CYS A 165 1.18 1.92 -7.81
CA CYS A 165 1.34 1.36 -6.46
C CYS A 165 0.37 0.17 -6.36
N THR A 166 0.87 -1.06 -6.50
CA THR A 166 0.03 -2.25 -6.51
C THR A 166 0.75 -3.44 -5.89
N GLY A 167 0.09 -4.16 -5.03
CA GLY A 167 0.61 -5.31 -4.31
C GLY A 167 -0.50 -6.22 -3.85
N GLY A 168 -0.27 -6.92 -2.74
CA GLY A 168 -1.22 -7.88 -2.23
C GLY A 168 -1.29 -7.95 -0.71
N ILE A 169 -2.12 -8.86 -0.24
CA ILE A 169 -2.40 -9.10 1.17
C ILE A 169 -2.16 -10.59 1.45
N LEU A 170 -1.28 -10.87 2.38
CA LEU A 170 -1.04 -12.22 2.88
C LEU A 170 -2.02 -12.54 4.01
N GLY A 171 -2.56 -13.75 4.03
CA GLY A 171 -3.49 -14.20 5.07
C GLY A 171 -4.96 -14.07 4.71
N LEU A 172 -5.28 -14.00 3.42
CA LEU A 172 -6.67 -14.04 2.91
C LEU A 172 -7.21 -15.49 2.79
N GLY A 173 -6.51 -16.48 3.39
CA GLY A 173 -6.79 -17.90 3.22
C GLY A 173 -6.13 -18.53 1.99
N GLU A 174 -5.26 -17.79 1.34
CA GLU A 174 -4.49 -18.20 0.17
C GLU A 174 -3.36 -19.19 0.52
N SER A 175 -2.99 -20.01 -0.43
CA SER A 175 -1.84 -20.92 -0.33
C SER A 175 -0.52 -20.21 -0.69
N ARG A 176 0.61 -20.89 -0.42
CA ARG A 176 1.92 -20.42 -0.90
C ARG A 176 1.99 -20.35 -2.43
N ALA A 177 1.29 -21.25 -3.13
CA ALA A 177 1.23 -21.22 -4.60
C ALA A 177 0.50 -19.96 -5.10
N ASP A 178 -0.55 -19.53 -4.40
CA ASP A 178 -1.26 -18.28 -4.71
C ASP A 178 -0.34 -17.07 -4.52
N ARG A 179 0.48 -17.04 -3.46
CA ARG A 179 1.47 -15.96 -3.25
C ARG A 179 2.50 -15.90 -4.36
N VAL A 180 2.95 -17.05 -4.86
CA VAL A 180 3.86 -17.13 -6.03
C VAL A 180 3.16 -16.61 -7.28
N SER A 181 1.90 -17.01 -7.54
CA SER A 181 1.10 -16.54 -8.68
C SER A 181 0.87 -15.02 -8.61
N MET A 182 0.54 -14.49 -7.42
CA MET A 182 0.42 -13.05 -7.20
C MET A 182 1.70 -12.29 -7.54
N LEU A 183 2.86 -12.74 -7.06
CA LEU A 183 4.15 -12.12 -7.37
C LEU A 183 4.49 -12.23 -8.85
N LYS A 184 4.16 -13.36 -9.50
CA LYS A 184 4.32 -13.54 -10.94
C LYS A 184 3.51 -12.50 -11.71
N THR A 185 2.25 -12.30 -11.38
CA THR A 185 1.40 -11.28 -12.01
C THR A 185 2.02 -9.88 -11.91
N LEU A 186 2.56 -9.50 -10.74
CA LEU A 186 3.22 -8.21 -10.56
C LEU A 186 4.49 -8.08 -11.43
N THR A 187 5.25 -9.15 -11.60
CA THR A 187 6.48 -9.15 -12.41
C THR A 187 6.22 -9.17 -13.92
N GLU A 188 5.05 -9.64 -14.35
CA GLU A 188 4.63 -9.62 -15.75
C GLU A 188 4.19 -8.23 -16.23
N MET A 189 3.91 -7.31 -15.32
CA MET A 189 3.66 -5.90 -15.66
C MET A 189 4.94 -5.24 -16.19
N GLN A 190 4.86 -4.57 -17.35
CA GLN A 190 6.02 -3.90 -17.96
C GLN A 190 5.73 -2.42 -18.21
N PRO A 191 6.50 -1.51 -17.58
CA PRO A 191 7.51 -1.77 -16.55
C PRO A 191 6.91 -2.36 -15.27
N HIS A 192 7.75 -2.96 -14.40
CA HIS A 192 7.30 -3.39 -13.08
C HIS A 192 6.62 -2.24 -12.35
N PRO A 193 5.67 -2.51 -11.42
CA PRO A 193 5.11 -1.46 -10.57
C PRO A 193 6.23 -0.71 -9.83
N GLU A 194 6.13 0.60 -9.77
CA GLU A 194 7.11 1.43 -9.10
C GLU A 194 7.06 1.25 -7.58
N SER A 195 5.89 0.90 -7.03
CA SER A 195 5.71 0.65 -5.60
C SER A 195 4.83 -0.59 -5.38
N VAL A 196 5.30 -1.51 -4.54
CA VAL A 196 4.58 -2.75 -4.20
C VAL A 196 4.40 -2.83 -2.69
N PRO A 197 3.21 -2.49 -2.16
CA PRO A 197 2.86 -2.76 -0.77
C PRO A 197 2.63 -4.25 -0.57
N ILE A 198 3.32 -4.83 0.40
CA ILE A 198 3.09 -6.21 0.86
C ILE A 198 2.45 -6.11 2.23
N ASN A 199 1.14 -6.34 2.26
CA ASN A 199 0.32 -6.29 3.46
C ASN A 199 0.23 -7.68 4.09
N ARG A 200 -0.01 -7.73 5.39
CA ARG A 200 -0.59 -8.88 6.05
C ARG A 200 -1.97 -8.52 6.55
N LEU A 201 -2.92 -9.45 6.39
CA LEU A 201 -4.29 -9.25 6.86
C LEU A 201 -4.30 -8.86 8.34
N VAL A 202 -4.98 -7.76 8.62
CA VAL A 202 -5.42 -7.40 9.97
C VAL A 202 -6.88 -7.82 10.07
N PRO A 203 -7.21 -8.91 10.80
CA PRO A 203 -8.58 -9.38 10.90
C PRO A 203 -9.48 -8.32 11.55
N ILE A 204 -10.64 -8.07 10.96
CA ILE A 204 -11.61 -7.08 11.45
C ILE A 204 -12.91 -7.80 11.76
N GLU A 205 -13.39 -7.63 12.99
CA GLU A 205 -14.66 -8.19 13.44
C GLU A 205 -15.82 -7.71 12.55
N GLY A 206 -16.75 -8.61 12.26
CA GLY A 206 -17.87 -8.35 11.35
C GLY A 206 -17.56 -8.60 9.87
N THR A 207 -16.31 -8.85 9.50
CA THR A 207 -15.94 -9.23 8.13
C THR A 207 -15.86 -10.75 7.96
N PRO A 208 -16.04 -11.29 6.73
CA PRO A 208 -15.89 -12.72 6.47
C PRO A 208 -14.53 -13.32 6.86
N LEU A 209 -13.46 -12.55 6.78
CA LEU A 209 -12.10 -12.99 7.08
C LEU A 209 -11.63 -12.65 8.50
N ALA A 210 -12.57 -12.34 9.41
CA ALA A 210 -12.26 -12.00 10.81
C ALA A 210 -11.57 -13.15 11.59
N ASN A 211 -11.79 -14.40 11.21
CA ASN A 211 -11.29 -15.57 11.92
C ASN A 211 -10.34 -16.44 11.08
N VAL A 212 -9.72 -15.86 10.05
CA VAL A 212 -8.72 -16.56 9.24
C VAL A 212 -7.41 -16.68 10.01
N ASP A 213 -6.73 -17.82 9.86
CA ASP A 213 -5.43 -18.07 10.47
C ASP A 213 -4.39 -17.04 10.00
N ARG A 214 -3.65 -16.52 10.96
CA ARG A 214 -2.57 -15.56 10.69
C ARG A 214 -1.44 -16.23 9.93
N VAL A 215 -0.92 -15.54 8.91
CA VAL A 215 0.30 -15.95 8.22
C VAL A 215 1.52 -15.68 9.10
N ASP A 216 2.44 -16.64 9.17
CA ASP A 216 3.67 -16.56 9.94
C ASP A 216 4.57 -15.41 9.46
N ASP A 217 5.33 -14.82 10.38
CA ASP A 217 6.28 -13.74 10.10
C ASP A 217 7.34 -14.18 9.07
N GLU A 218 7.79 -15.45 9.14
CA GLU A 218 8.73 -16.02 8.16
C GLU A 218 8.18 -16.03 6.72
N GLU A 219 6.90 -16.32 6.54
CA GLU A 219 6.27 -16.29 5.21
C GLU A 219 6.18 -14.86 4.66
N TRP A 220 5.94 -13.88 5.53
CA TRP A 220 5.95 -12.49 5.11
C TRP A 220 7.35 -12.03 4.70
N ILE A 221 8.36 -12.29 5.54
CA ILE A 221 9.78 -12.00 5.25
C ILE A 221 10.22 -12.71 3.95
N ARG A 222 9.83 -13.98 3.75
CA ARG A 222 10.11 -14.74 2.53
C ARG A 222 9.47 -14.09 1.30
N THR A 223 8.22 -13.65 1.41
CA THR A 223 7.50 -12.99 0.31
C THR A 223 8.19 -11.69 -0.09
N ILE A 224 8.63 -10.88 0.88
CA ILE A 224 9.41 -9.66 0.64
C ILE A 224 10.72 -9.99 -0.06
N ALA A 225 11.46 -11.01 0.41
CA ALA A 225 12.74 -11.42 -0.19
C ALA A 225 12.56 -11.86 -1.66
N VAL A 226 11.52 -12.65 -1.93
CA VAL A 226 11.21 -13.09 -3.31
C VAL A 226 10.79 -11.91 -4.18
N ALA A 227 9.95 -11.01 -3.66
CA ALA A 227 9.53 -9.80 -4.37
C ALA A 227 10.75 -8.93 -4.75
N ARG A 228 11.72 -8.75 -3.85
CA ARG A 228 12.96 -8.00 -4.12
C ARG A 228 13.81 -8.66 -5.22
N ILE A 229 13.93 -9.98 -5.19
CA ILE A 229 14.68 -10.72 -6.21
C ILE A 229 14.04 -10.55 -7.59
N LEU A 230 12.71 -10.62 -7.65
CA LEU A 230 11.96 -10.55 -8.90
C LEU A 230 11.80 -9.12 -9.42
N MET A 231 11.73 -8.13 -8.54
CA MET A 231 11.54 -6.71 -8.87
C MET A 231 12.64 -5.83 -8.23
N PRO A 232 13.87 -5.85 -8.80
CA PRO A 232 15.05 -5.25 -8.16
C PRO A 232 14.95 -3.76 -7.86
N LYS A 233 14.24 -2.99 -8.69
CA LYS A 233 14.17 -1.52 -8.61
C LYS A 233 12.89 -1.00 -7.97
N THR A 234 11.93 -1.88 -7.68
CA THR A 234 10.63 -1.50 -7.11
C THR A 234 10.78 -1.07 -5.66
N THR A 235 10.07 -0.02 -5.25
CA THR A 235 9.89 0.30 -3.83
C THR A 235 8.99 -0.75 -3.19
N LEU A 236 9.55 -1.58 -2.31
CA LEU A 236 8.79 -2.58 -1.55
C LEU A 236 8.37 -2.00 -0.21
N ARG A 237 7.05 -1.87 -0.02
CA ARG A 237 6.51 -1.28 1.20
C ARG A 237 6.03 -2.34 2.18
N LEU A 238 6.59 -2.31 3.39
CA LEU A 238 6.06 -3.01 4.54
C LEU A 238 4.84 -2.23 5.03
N ALA A 239 3.64 -2.78 4.79
CA ALA A 239 2.39 -2.04 4.89
C ALA A 239 1.50 -2.54 6.04
N ALA A 240 0.19 -2.74 5.83
CA ALA A 240 -0.73 -3.14 6.89
C ALA A 240 -0.30 -4.44 7.59
N GLY A 241 -0.58 -4.55 8.89
CA GLY A 241 -0.14 -5.65 9.76
C GLY A 241 1.26 -5.49 10.34
N ARG A 242 2.01 -4.44 9.97
CA ARG A 242 3.37 -4.17 10.49
C ARG A 242 3.41 -4.02 12.00
N HIS A 243 2.39 -3.41 12.59
CA HIS A 243 2.29 -3.20 14.04
C HIS A 243 2.23 -4.50 14.86
N GLU A 244 1.95 -5.63 14.22
CA GLU A 244 1.95 -6.95 14.85
C GLU A 244 3.31 -7.66 14.81
N LEU A 245 4.28 -7.12 14.07
CA LEU A 245 5.64 -7.62 14.04
C LEU A 245 6.44 -7.02 15.20
N ASP A 246 7.22 -7.86 15.86
CA ASP A 246 8.27 -7.35 16.74
C ASP A 246 9.38 -6.64 15.92
N TRP A 247 10.23 -5.90 16.62
CA TRP A 247 11.32 -5.15 15.99
C TRP A 247 12.33 -6.06 15.26
N ALA A 248 12.54 -7.31 15.72
CA ALA A 248 13.45 -8.24 15.06
C ALA A 248 12.89 -8.71 13.71
N ALA A 249 11.61 -9.07 13.65
CA ALA A 249 10.92 -9.45 12.43
C ALA A 249 10.84 -8.27 11.44
N GLN A 250 10.56 -7.05 11.93
CA GLN A 250 10.60 -5.85 11.07
C GLN A 250 12.00 -5.63 10.48
N THR A 251 13.05 -5.74 11.29
CA THR A 251 14.44 -5.64 10.81
C THR A 251 14.74 -6.68 9.73
N LEU A 252 14.28 -7.91 9.90
CA LEU A 252 14.42 -8.96 8.88
C LEU A 252 13.67 -8.64 7.58
N CYS A 253 12.51 -7.97 7.65
CA CYS A 253 11.81 -7.48 6.46
C CYS A 253 12.65 -6.45 5.67
N PHE A 254 13.31 -5.50 6.35
CA PHE A 254 14.20 -4.55 5.70
C PHE A 254 15.46 -5.23 5.14
N MET A 255 16.05 -6.15 5.88
CA MET A 255 17.16 -6.97 5.37
C MET A 255 16.76 -7.84 4.18
N ALA A 256 15.49 -8.25 4.10
CA ALA A 256 14.92 -8.97 2.96
C ALA A 256 14.62 -8.06 1.77
N GLY A 257 14.78 -6.75 1.91
CA GLY A 257 14.69 -5.80 0.81
C GLY A 257 13.47 -4.87 0.83
N ALA A 258 12.67 -4.83 1.92
CA ALA A 258 11.73 -3.73 2.11
C ALA A 258 12.51 -2.41 2.25
N ASN A 259 12.00 -1.33 1.68
CA ASN A 259 12.64 0.00 1.72
C ASN A 259 11.61 1.14 1.83
N SER A 260 10.39 0.82 2.21
CA SER A 260 9.34 1.79 2.46
C SER A 260 8.39 1.32 3.53
N VAL A 261 7.80 2.25 4.28
CA VAL A 261 6.77 1.98 5.28
C VAL A 261 5.63 2.99 5.19
N PHE A 262 4.46 2.59 5.69
CA PHE A 262 3.48 3.57 6.14
C PHE A 262 3.83 4.04 7.55
N TYR A 263 3.91 5.36 7.70
CA TYR A 263 4.19 6.06 8.94
C TYR A 263 2.92 6.72 9.48
N GLY A 264 2.80 6.87 10.80
CA GLY A 264 1.63 7.42 11.47
C GLY A 264 0.80 6.38 12.19
N GLU A 265 -0.08 6.82 13.08
CA GLU A 265 -0.82 5.96 14.02
C GLU A 265 -1.89 5.08 13.36
N LYS A 266 -2.36 5.46 12.19
CA LYS A 266 -3.45 4.77 11.48
C LYS A 266 -3.13 4.50 10.03
N LEU A 267 -3.61 3.37 9.52
CA LEU A 267 -3.67 3.03 8.10
C LEU A 267 -5.15 2.87 7.71
N LEU A 268 -5.73 3.86 7.02
CA LEU A 268 -7.16 3.93 6.75
C LEU A 268 -7.99 3.80 8.05
N THR A 269 -8.45 2.61 8.35
CA THR A 269 -9.31 2.29 9.50
C THR A 269 -8.65 1.36 10.51
N THR A 270 -7.41 0.92 10.27
CA THR A 270 -6.68 0.00 11.15
C THR A 270 -5.55 0.70 11.90
N PRO A 271 -5.18 0.24 13.10
CA PRO A 271 -3.99 0.72 13.80
C PRO A 271 -2.72 0.51 12.99
N ASN A 272 -1.75 1.38 13.18
CA ASN A 272 -0.39 1.22 12.69
C ASN A 272 0.59 1.27 13.88
N VAL A 273 1.88 1.24 13.63
CA VAL A 273 2.89 1.34 14.69
C VAL A 273 2.74 2.67 15.43
N ALA A 274 2.50 2.59 16.72
CA ALA A 274 2.00 3.71 17.52
C ALA A 274 3.08 4.70 17.99
N THR A 275 4.39 4.43 17.78
CA THR A 275 5.42 5.28 18.35
C THR A 275 6.59 5.53 17.42
N ASP A 276 7.03 6.79 17.39
CA ASP A 276 8.27 7.24 16.77
C ASP A 276 9.50 6.48 17.32
N GLU A 277 9.49 6.09 18.60
CA GLU A 277 10.62 5.42 19.23
C GLU A 277 10.91 4.03 18.66
N ASP A 278 9.88 3.22 18.40
CA ASP A 278 10.06 1.88 17.86
C ASP A 278 10.46 1.92 16.38
N ASP A 279 9.86 2.83 15.61
CA ASP A 279 10.25 3.06 14.22
C ASP A 279 11.69 3.56 14.11
N GLN A 280 12.09 4.50 14.97
CA GLN A 280 13.47 5.00 14.99
C GLN A 280 14.47 3.93 15.39
N LYS A 281 14.14 3.04 16.33
CA LYS A 281 15.02 1.91 16.70
C LYS A 281 15.24 0.97 15.53
N VAL A 282 14.17 0.59 14.79
CA VAL A 282 14.28 -0.29 13.63
C VAL A 282 15.10 0.37 12.53
N PHE A 283 14.85 1.63 12.21
CA PHE A 283 15.59 2.36 11.19
C PHE A 283 17.06 2.55 11.56
N LYS A 284 17.36 2.85 12.81
CA LYS A 284 18.74 2.99 13.30
C LYS A 284 19.50 1.67 13.24
N ILE A 285 18.90 0.55 13.65
CA ILE A 285 19.54 -0.77 13.57
C ILE A 285 19.79 -1.15 12.11
N HIS A 286 18.88 -0.80 11.21
CA HIS A 286 19.04 -1.06 9.78
C HIS A 286 20.23 -0.28 9.20
N ALA A 287 20.35 1.00 9.48
CA ALA A 287 21.44 1.87 9.05
C ALA A 287 22.80 1.41 9.63
N GLU A 288 22.86 1.14 10.94
CA GLU A 288 24.10 0.71 11.60
C GLU A 288 24.65 -0.62 11.06
N LYS A 289 23.76 -1.58 10.73
CA LYS A 289 24.19 -2.88 10.16
C LYS A 289 24.69 -2.75 8.72
N GLN A 290 24.22 -1.80 7.98
CA GLN A 290 24.66 -1.59 6.59
C GLN A 290 25.99 -0.82 6.54
N GLY A 291 26.21 0.16 7.41
CA GLY A 291 27.50 0.83 7.55
C GLY A 291 28.63 -0.11 7.99
N ALA A 292 28.33 -1.11 8.80
CA ALA A 292 29.31 -2.10 9.24
C ALA A 292 29.73 -3.12 8.14
N CYS A 293 28.90 -3.35 7.13
CA CYS A 293 29.24 -4.22 5.99
C CYS A 293 30.08 -3.50 4.90
N ALA A 294 30.13 -2.18 4.91
CA ALA A 294 30.87 -1.40 3.93
C ALA A 294 32.38 -1.22 4.29
N VAL A 295 32.85 -1.77 5.39
CA VAL A 295 34.21 -1.53 5.96
C VAL A 295 35.10 -2.79 5.92
N ASN A 296 34.79 -3.81 5.12
CA ASN A 296 35.72 -4.96 4.93
C ASN A 296 35.86 -5.36 3.46
#